data_9920f87d552d5ab3a8fb604446af66ee
#
_entry.id   9920f87d552d5ab3a8fb604446af66ee
#
_cell.length_a   1.000
_cell.length_b   1.000
_cell.length_c   1.000
_cell.angle_alpha   90.00
_cell.angle_beta   90.00
_cell.angle_gamma   90.00
#
_symmetry.space_group_name_H-M   'P 1'
#
loop_
_entity.id
_entity.type
_entity.pdbx_description
1 polymer ?
#
loop_
_entity_poly.entity_id
_entity_poly.type
_entity_poly.pdbx_seq_one_letter_code
_entity_poly.pdbx_strand_id
1 'polypeptide(L)'
;MPAGTPTVVRYRYADLDDDTGYAAWREWKLRQAPASIDDLIVEVRDPRRLSAAERTALLECCRRTNMAIYASACGDDPDKDIPRKLGLQLGLTALDHNWLADDDGITSLAVNADGSHPFYIPYTDRPIHWHTDGYYNPSDRQIRGLLLHCVHPAAEGGENALCDPEMMYILLRDADPAHIAALMLPDAMVIPAREGGGEVARQDSVGPVFSVDPESRALHMRYTARTRSIRWRDDPAVAAAVRSLEGLLAGESPFIHRARLESGMGLVSNNVLHDRAGFRDLPGRPARLLYRARYYQRIAET
;
A
#
# COMPACT_ATOMS: atom_id res chain seq x y z
N MET A 1 -21.41 -27.56 14.04
CA MET A 1 -20.19 -27.81 13.28
C MET A 1 -19.49 -26.47 13.17
N PRO A 2 -18.30 -26.25 13.74
CA PRO A 2 -17.57 -25.02 13.50
C PRO A 2 -17.20 -24.99 12.01
N ALA A 3 -17.53 -23.89 11.34
CA ALA A 3 -17.11 -23.65 9.97
C ALA A 3 -15.58 -23.67 9.94
N GLY A 4 -15.01 -24.61 9.19
CA GLY A 4 -13.57 -24.71 9.01
C GLY A 4 -13.03 -23.39 8.48
N THR A 5 -11.93 -22.93 9.08
CA THR A 5 -11.19 -21.77 8.57
C THR A 5 -10.96 -21.96 7.08
N PRO A 6 -11.37 -21.01 6.21
CA PRO A 6 -11.16 -21.16 4.79
C PRO A 6 -9.65 -21.31 4.54
N THR A 7 -9.27 -22.41 3.94
CA THR A 7 -7.87 -22.65 3.55
C THR A 7 -7.51 -21.58 2.54
N VAL A 8 -6.63 -20.66 2.93
CA VAL A 8 -6.07 -19.68 1.99
C VAL A 8 -5.34 -20.47 0.91
N VAL A 9 -5.85 -20.41 -0.31
CA VAL A 9 -5.20 -21.05 -1.45
C VAL A 9 -3.90 -20.28 -1.70
N ARG A 10 -2.77 -20.84 -1.26
CA ARG A 10 -1.45 -20.22 -1.48
C ARG A 10 -0.94 -20.65 -2.85
N TYR A 11 -0.80 -19.69 -3.73
CA TYR A 11 -0.21 -19.89 -5.04
C TYR A 11 1.31 -19.70 -4.99
N ARG A 12 2.02 -20.39 -5.91
CA ARG A 12 3.46 -20.24 -6.08
C ARG A 12 3.76 -19.12 -7.09
N TYR A 13 3.73 -17.89 -6.68
CA TYR A 13 3.87 -16.71 -7.56
C TYR A 13 5.12 -16.74 -8.46
N ALA A 14 6.20 -17.37 -8.03
CA ALA A 14 7.43 -17.48 -8.81
C ALA A 14 7.45 -18.67 -9.78
N ASP A 15 6.46 -19.57 -9.69
CA ASP A 15 6.35 -20.75 -10.55
C ASP A 15 5.43 -20.42 -11.73
N LEU A 16 6.03 -19.88 -12.79
CA LEU A 16 5.28 -19.48 -13.98
C LEU A 16 4.85 -20.64 -14.87
N ASP A 17 5.39 -21.83 -14.63
CA ASP A 17 5.04 -23.07 -15.35
C ASP A 17 3.86 -23.81 -14.69
N ASP A 18 3.44 -23.42 -13.47
CA ASP A 18 2.27 -23.99 -12.78
C ASP A 18 0.97 -23.33 -13.22
N ASP A 19 0.52 -23.58 -14.43
CA ASP A 19 -0.73 -23.04 -14.97
C ASP A 19 -1.96 -23.53 -14.21
N THR A 20 -1.94 -24.76 -13.71
CA THR A 20 -3.08 -25.35 -12.97
C THR A 20 -3.24 -24.67 -11.60
N GLY A 21 -2.15 -24.52 -10.86
CA GLY A 21 -2.15 -23.81 -9.59
C GLY A 21 -2.52 -22.34 -9.75
N TYR A 22 -2.01 -21.70 -10.82
CA TYR A 22 -2.38 -20.34 -11.16
C TYR A 22 -3.87 -20.20 -11.44
N ALA A 23 -4.44 -21.02 -12.31
CA ALA A 23 -5.85 -20.95 -12.68
C ALA A 23 -6.77 -21.10 -11.45
N ALA A 24 -6.47 -22.06 -10.56
CA ALA A 24 -7.23 -22.29 -9.35
C ALA A 24 -7.16 -21.09 -8.38
N TRP A 25 -5.96 -20.54 -8.16
CA TRP A 25 -5.77 -19.37 -7.32
C TRP A 25 -6.39 -18.11 -7.93
N ARG A 26 -6.20 -17.89 -9.23
CA ARG A 26 -6.78 -16.75 -9.97
C ARG A 26 -8.31 -16.74 -9.83
N GLU A 27 -8.95 -17.88 -10.06
CA GLU A 27 -10.41 -18.01 -9.92
C GLU A 27 -10.87 -17.71 -8.49
N TRP A 28 -10.16 -18.25 -7.50
CA TRP A 28 -10.44 -17.94 -6.09
C TRP A 28 -10.29 -16.45 -5.82
N LYS A 29 -9.18 -15.82 -6.23
CA LYS A 29 -8.87 -14.41 -5.97
C LYS A 29 -9.90 -13.47 -6.63
N LEU A 30 -10.27 -13.74 -7.87
CA LEU A 30 -11.28 -12.95 -8.58
C LEU A 30 -12.65 -13.02 -7.91
N ARG A 31 -13.04 -14.20 -7.37
CA ARG A 31 -14.28 -14.32 -6.59
C ARG A 31 -14.26 -13.57 -5.27
N GLN A 32 -13.08 -13.28 -4.73
CA GLN A 32 -12.93 -12.51 -3.49
C GLN A 32 -12.80 -11.00 -3.74
N ALA A 33 -12.70 -10.57 -5.00
CA ALA A 33 -12.56 -9.17 -5.34
C ALA A 33 -13.79 -8.37 -4.83
N PRO A 34 -13.56 -7.21 -4.19
CA PRO A 34 -14.65 -6.35 -3.76
C PRO A 34 -15.38 -5.79 -4.98
N ALA A 35 -16.71 -5.77 -4.91
CA ALA A 35 -17.53 -5.16 -5.96
C ALA A 35 -17.54 -3.64 -5.86
N SER A 36 -17.35 -3.11 -4.65
CA SER A 36 -17.28 -1.67 -4.40
C SER A 36 -16.31 -1.37 -3.25
N ILE A 37 -16.05 -0.09 -3.03
CA ILE A 37 -15.26 0.38 -1.89
C ILE A 37 -15.90 0.01 -0.55
N ASP A 38 -17.23 -0.10 -0.49
CA ASP A 38 -17.96 -0.42 0.73
C ASP A 38 -17.64 -1.84 1.24
N ASP A 39 -17.28 -2.75 0.34
CA ASP A 39 -16.87 -4.12 0.70
C ASP A 39 -15.50 -4.18 1.43
N LEU A 40 -14.77 -3.07 1.41
CA LEU A 40 -13.51 -2.91 2.14
C LEU A 40 -13.68 -2.21 3.49
N ILE A 41 -14.88 -1.67 3.80
CA ILE A 41 -15.13 -0.91 5.02
C ILE A 41 -15.51 -1.86 6.15
N VAL A 42 -14.80 -1.74 7.27
CA VAL A 42 -15.07 -2.45 8.52
C VAL A 42 -15.36 -1.45 9.62
N GLU A 43 -16.55 -1.50 10.17
CA GLU A 43 -16.92 -0.68 11.33
C GLU A 43 -16.13 -1.10 12.56
N VAL A 44 -15.53 -0.13 13.24
CA VAL A 44 -14.69 -0.32 14.43
C VAL A 44 -15.09 0.69 15.49
N ARG A 45 -15.36 0.23 16.69
CA ARG A 45 -15.76 1.11 17.79
C ARG A 45 -14.61 2.00 18.26
N ASP A 46 -13.48 1.39 18.60
CA ASP A 46 -12.26 2.07 19.02
C ASP A 46 -11.02 1.32 18.48
N PRO A 47 -10.28 1.89 17.53
CA PRO A 47 -9.12 1.23 16.96
C PRO A 47 -8.02 0.90 17.97
N ARG A 48 -7.98 1.61 19.11
CA ARG A 48 -7.03 1.32 20.19
C ARG A 48 -7.33 0.02 20.92
N ARG A 49 -8.57 -0.50 20.80
CA ARG A 49 -9.04 -1.72 21.49
C ARG A 49 -10.11 -2.43 20.69
N LEU A 50 -9.68 -3.18 19.69
CA LEU A 50 -10.58 -3.99 18.87
C LEU A 50 -11.24 -5.09 19.71
N SER A 51 -12.52 -5.32 19.49
CA SER A 51 -13.15 -6.57 19.86
C SER A 51 -12.63 -7.73 19.00
N ALA A 52 -12.83 -8.96 19.43
CA ALA A 52 -12.45 -10.13 18.65
C ALA A 52 -13.14 -10.16 17.27
N ALA A 53 -14.40 -9.74 17.20
CA ALA A 53 -15.16 -9.67 15.95
C ALA A 53 -14.60 -8.63 14.98
N GLU A 54 -14.30 -7.40 15.45
CA GLU A 54 -13.71 -6.34 14.64
C GLU A 54 -12.31 -6.75 14.12
N ARG A 55 -11.47 -7.32 15.00
CA ARG A 55 -10.16 -7.84 14.58
C ARG A 55 -10.30 -8.91 13.51
N THR A 56 -11.20 -9.88 13.70
CA THR A 56 -11.46 -10.93 12.71
C THR A 56 -11.91 -10.35 11.40
N ALA A 57 -12.85 -9.41 11.38
CA ALA A 57 -13.36 -8.78 10.17
C ALA A 57 -12.24 -8.04 9.39
N LEU A 58 -11.39 -7.27 10.09
CA LEU A 58 -10.23 -6.61 9.46
C LEU A 58 -9.25 -7.62 8.85
N LEU A 59 -8.92 -8.70 9.58
CA LEU A 59 -8.03 -9.74 9.09
C LEU A 59 -8.62 -10.50 7.89
N GLU A 60 -9.90 -10.83 7.91
CA GLU A 60 -10.59 -11.49 6.79
C GLU A 60 -10.62 -10.61 5.55
N CYS A 61 -10.88 -9.31 5.70
CA CYS A 61 -10.81 -8.36 4.61
C CYS A 61 -9.39 -8.32 4.03
N CYS A 62 -8.36 -8.15 4.87
CA CYS A 62 -6.96 -8.13 4.43
C CYS A 62 -6.48 -9.44 3.78
N ARG A 63 -6.98 -10.61 4.23
CA ARG A 63 -6.66 -11.90 3.58
C ARG A 63 -7.18 -11.99 2.14
N ARG A 64 -8.35 -11.40 1.89
CA ARG A 64 -8.99 -11.42 0.56
C ARG A 64 -8.40 -10.39 -0.40
N THR A 65 -8.07 -9.21 0.11
CA THR A 65 -7.83 -8.01 -0.70
C THR A 65 -6.53 -7.28 -0.38
N ASN A 66 -5.71 -7.81 0.53
CA ASN A 66 -4.49 -7.18 1.04
C ASN A 66 -4.71 -5.82 1.73
N MET A 67 -5.97 -5.40 1.96
CA MET A 67 -6.31 -4.12 2.59
C MET A 67 -7.67 -4.19 3.27
N ALA A 68 -7.90 -3.26 4.21
CA ALA A 68 -9.21 -2.93 4.76
C ALA A 68 -9.24 -1.45 5.11
N ILE A 69 -10.41 -0.83 4.98
CA ILE A 69 -10.66 0.51 5.49
C ILE A 69 -11.46 0.35 6.78
N TYR A 70 -10.95 0.85 7.89
CA TYR A 70 -11.75 0.91 9.09
C TYR A 70 -12.46 2.26 9.22
N ALA A 71 -13.70 2.22 9.69
CA ALA A 71 -14.48 3.39 10.05
C ALA A 71 -14.76 3.37 11.55
N SER A 72 -14.30 4.37 12.29
CA SER A 72 -14.41 4.37 13.75
C SER A 72 -15.11 5.60 14.30
N ALA A 73 -15.64 5.47 15.51
CA ALA A 73 -16.31 6.56 16.23
C ALA A 73 -15.34 7.54 16.93
N CYS A 74 -14.02 7.39 16.77
CA CYS A 74 -13.06 8.29 17.40
C CYS A 74 -13.02 9.70 16.77
N GLY A 75 -13.59 9.87 15.56
CA GLY A 75 -13.69 11.18 14.91
C GLY A 75 -12.32 11.80 14.66
N ASP A 76 -12.18 13.07 15.00
CA ASP A 76 -10.99 13.90 14.82
C ASP A 76 -9.98 13.83 15.99
N ASP A 77 -10.01 12.75 16.76
CA ASP A 77 -9.07 12.51 17.88
C ASP A 77 -7.62 12.45 17.33
N PRO A 78 -6.73 13.40 17.73
CA PRO A 78 -5.36 13.46 17.24
C PRO A 78 -4.39 12.52 17.98
N ASP A 79 -4.92 11.56 18.73
CA ASP A 79 -4.11 10.61 19.50
C ASP A 79 -3.35 9.64 18.57
N LYS A 80 -2.02 9.74 18.51
CA LYS A 80 -1.16 8.82 17.74
C LYS A 80 -1.14 7.39 18.27
N ASP A 81 -1.68 7.15 19.46
CA ASP A 81 -1.90 5.79 19.95
C ASP A 81 -2.96 5.04 19.13
N ILE A 82 -3.83 5.75 18.41
CA ILE A 82 -4.82 5.12 17.52
C ILE A 82 -4.13 4.23 16.48
N PRO A 83 -3.29 4.75 15.55
CA PRO A 83 -2.62 3.90 14.56
C PRO A 83 -1.61 2.94 15.21
N ARG A 84 -0.95 3.31 16.30
CA ARG A 84 0.02 2.47 16.98
C ARG A 84 -0.62 1.21 17.57
N LYS A 85 -1.67 1.39 18.39
CA LYS A 85 -2.35 0.27 19.05
C LYS A 85 -3.12 -0.60 18.07
N LEU A 86 -3.69 0.00 17.02
CA LEU A 86 -4.30 -0.77 15.94
C LEU A 86 -3.27 -1.67 15.25
N GLY A 87 -2.11 -1.13 14.88
CA GLY A 87 -1.03 -1.90 14.28
C GLY A 87 -0.59 -3.08 15.15
N LEU A 88 -0.37 -2.85 16.44
CA LEU A 88 0.01 -3.91 17.39
C LEU A 88 -1.02 -5.05 17.45
N GLN A 89 -2.32 -4.75 17.44
CA GLN A 89 -3.39 -5.75 17.46
C GLN A 89 -3.47 -6.57 16.16
N LEU A 90 -2.90 -6.04 15.07
CA LEU A 90 -2.81 -6.72 13.78
C LEU A 90 -1.42 -7.34 13.53
N GLY A 91 -0.57 -7.42 14.58
CA GLY A 91 0.75 -8.04 14.53
C GLY A 91 1.86 -7.15 13.92
N LEU A 92 1.60 -5.87 13.72
CA LEU A 92 2.55 -4.91 13.17
C LEU A 92 3.37 -4.27 14.31
N THR A 93 4.59 -4.73 14.52
CA THR A 93 5.45 -4.31 15.65
C THR A 93 6.74 -3.60 15.21
N ALA A 94 7.27 -3.91 14.00
CA ALA A 94 8.51 -3.34 13.50
C ALA A 94 8.24 -2.11 12.62
N LEU A 95 8.10 -0.96 13.26
CA LEU A 95 7.95 0.34 12.59
C LEU A 95 9.21 0.72 11.82
N ASP A 96 9.04 1.33 10.66
CA ASP A 96 10.08 1.99 9.91
C ASP A 96 10.29 3.43 10.44
N HIS A 97 11.30 3.57 11.28
CA HIS A 97 11.77 4.87 11.77
C HIS A 97 12.59 5.58 10.69
N ASN A 98 11.93 6.00 9.62
CA ASN A 98 12.62 6.82 8.62
C ASN A 98 12.84 8.25 9.14
N TRP A 99 13.82 8.94 8.58
CA TRP A 99 14.20 10.28 8.99
C TRP A 99 13.11 11.38 8.85
N LEU A 100 12.00 11.07 8.14
CA LEU A 100 10.80 11.92 8.03
C LEU A 100 9.69 11.48 8.99
N ALA A 101 9.86 10.39 9.72
CA ALA A 101 8.94 10.02 10.78
C ALA A 101 9.18 10.93 11.99
N ASP A 102 8.13 11.24 12.71
CA ASP A 102 8.25 11.89 14.00
C ASP A 102 9.04 10.96 14.96
N ASP A 103 9.50 11.48 16.09
CA ASP A 103 10.34 10.71 17.05
C ASP A 103 9.70 9.37 17.47
N ASP A 104 8.39 9.25 17.34
CA ASP A 104 7.61 8.08 17.67
C ASP A 104 7.45 7.06 16.52
N GLY A 105 8.05 7.32 15.35
CA GLY A 105 7.97 6.47 14.15
C GLY A 105 6.68 6.63 13.34
N ILE A 106 5.71 7.45 13.79
CA ILE A 106 4.47 7.74 13.08
C ILE A 106 4.58 9.11 12.41
N THR A 107 4.43 9.13 11.10
CA THR A 107 4.55 10.35 10.30
C THR A 107 3.24 11.13 10.31
N SER A 108 3.30 12.41 10.68
CA SER A 108 2.19 13.35 10.51
C SER A 108 2.20 13.92 9.09
N LEU A 109 1.22 13.56 8.28
CA LEU A 109 1.07 14.02 6.90
C LEU A 109 0.14 15.24 6.88
N ALA A 110 0.74 16.42 6.94
CA ALA A 110 0.08 17.72 6.79
C ALA A 110 0.88 18.59 5.82
N VAL A 111 0.27 19.65 5.30
CA VAL A 111 1.01 20.65 4.53
C VAL A 111 1.84 21.49 5.51
N ASN A 112 3.15 21.52 5.30
CA ASN A 112 4.05 22.28 6.16
C ASN A 112 3.95 23.78 5.83
N ALA A 113 3.30 24.54 6.69
CA ALA A 113 3.11 25.99 6.53
C ALA A 113 4.42 26.78 6.61
N ASP A 114 5.46 26.24 7.25
CA ASP A 114 6.79 26.83 7.38
C ASP A 114 7.70 26.63 6.15
N GLY A 115 7.18 25.92 5.12
CA GLY A 115 7.95 25.60 3.92
C GLY A 115 9.07 24.57 4.16
N SER A 116 9.14 23.93 5.33
CA SER A 116 10.05 22.80 5.55
C SER A 116 9.67 21.66 4.63
N HIS A 117 10.68 21.02 4.01
CA HIS A 117 10.51 19.90 3.09
C HIS A 117 9.63 20.16 1.84
N PRO A 118 9.76 21.31 1.12
CA PRO A 118 8.89 21.66 -0.02
C PRO A 118 9.00 20.69 -1.20
N PHE A 119 10.05 19.86 -1.22
CA PHE A 119 10.30 18.87 -2.27
C PHE A 119 9.69 17.49 -1.98
N TYR A 120 9.13 17.29 -0.78
CA TYR A 120 8.49 16.03 -0.40
C TYR A 120 6.98 16.11 -0.62
N ILE A 121 6.51 15.52 -1.71
CA ILE A 121 5.11 15.54 -2.13
C ILE A 121 4.14 15.13 -1.01
N PRO A 122 4.43 14.14 -0.12
CA PRO A 122 3.54 13.79 0.98
C PRO A 122 3.16 14.95 1.91
N TYR A 123 4.04 15.96 2.05
CA TYR A 123 3.82 17.18 2.85
C TYR A 123 3.31 18.38 2.04
N THR A 124 2.74 18.12 0.86
CA THR A 124 2.15 19.12 -0.02
C THR A 124 0.74 18.72 -0.41
N ASP A 125 -0.01 19.65 -0.94
CA ASP A 125 -1.36 19.47 -1.51
C ASP A 125 -1.36 18.85 -2.92
N ARG A 126 -0.17 18.60 -3.51
CA ARG A 126 -0.02 18.05 -4.87
C ARG A 126 -0.45 16.58 -4.93
N PRO A 127 -0.91 16.09 -6.08
CA PRO A 127 -1.20 14.68 -6.26
C PRO A 127 0.06 13.81 -6.07
N ILE A 128 -0.13 12.62 -5.52
CA ILE A 128 0.88 11.57 -5.43
C ILE A 128 0.48 10.49 -6.42
N HIS A 129 1.35 10.18 -7.37
CA HIS A 129 1.11 9.13 -8.36
C HIS A 129 1.21 7.73 -7.73
N TRP A 130 0.71 6.73 -8.46
CA TRP A 130 0.71 5.33 -8.06
C TRP A 130 2.06 4.87 -7.49
N HIS A 131 2.04 4.29 -6.32
CA HIS A 131 3.22 3.73 -5.65
C HIS A 131 2.86 2.73 -4.56
N THR A 132 3.86 1.98 -4.12
CA THR A 132 3.89 1.31 -2.82
C THR A 132 4.81 2.08 -1.90
N ASP A 133 4.53 2.14 -0.60
CA ASP A 133 5.40 2.86 0.34
C ASP A 133 6.76 2.16 0.46
N GLY A 134 7.82 2.97 0.66
CA GLY A 134 9.18 2.46 0.79
C GLY A 134 9.77 1.81 -0.46
N TYR A 135 9.24 2.10 -1.66
CA TYR A 135 9.78 1.57 -2.93
C TYR A 135 11.27 1.85 -3.14
N TYR A 136 11.83 2.78 -2.39
CA TYR A 136 13.24 3.18 -2.39
C TYR A 136 14.07 2.49 -1.30
N ASN A 137 13.45 1.70 -0.42
CA ASN A 137 14.15 0.96 0.62
C ASN A 137 14.93 -0.21 0.00
N PRO A 138 16.05 -0.62 0.60
CA PRO A 138 16.75 -1.83 0.19
C PRO A 138 15.91 -3.09 0.48
N SER A 139 16.28 -4.20 -0.14
CA SER A 139 15.50 -5.44 -0.12
C SER A 139 15.29 -6.06 1.27
N ASP A 140 16.24 -5.82 2.20
CA ASP A 140 16.19 -6.28 3.58
C ASP A 140 15.33 -5.37 4.49
N ARG A 141 14.89 -4.22 3.99
CA ARG A 141 14.08 -3.23 4.73
C ARG A 141 12.83 -2.79 3.95
N GLN A 142 12.26 -3.68 3.18
CA GLN A 142 11.03 -3.43 2.44
C GLN A 142 9.87 -3.15 3.38
N ILE A 143 9.05 -2.15 3.03
CA ILE A 143 7.80 -1.88 3.73
C ILE A 143 6.76 -2.89 3.25
N ARG A 144 6.25 -3.70 4.17
CA ARG A 144 5.27 -4.76 3.90
C ARG A 144 3.91 -4.50 4.52
N GLY A 145 3.83 -3.60 5.49
CA GLY A 145 2.60 -3.14 6.12
C GLY A 145 2.51 -1.63 6.09
N LEU A 146 1.32 -1.12 5.80
CA LEU A 146 1.02 0.31 5.79
C LEU A 146 -0.28 0.57 6.54
N LEU A 147 -0.25 1.55 7.44
CA LEU A 147 -1.43 2.03 8.13
C LEU A 147 -1.54 3.55 7.93
N LEU A 148 -2.72 3.99 7.53
CA LEU A 148 -3.10 5.41 7.51
C LEU A 148 -4.25 5.62 8.49
N HIS A 149 -4.26 6.75 9.19
CA HIS A 149 -5.36 7.20 10.03
C HIS A 149 -5.67 8.66 9.73
N CYS A 150 -6.92 8.97 9.42
CA CYS A 150 -7.36 10.31 9.12
C CYS A 150 -7.87 10.99 10.40
N VAL A 151 -7.18 12.03 10.82
CA VAL A 151 -7.64 12.94 11.88
C VAL A 151 -8.56 14.00 11.26
N HIS A 152 -8.05 14.71 10.24
CA HIS A 152 -8.82 15.71 9.51
C HIS A 152 -8.68 15.44 8.00
N PRO A 153 -9.78 15.23 7.27
CA PRO A 153 -9.74 15.20 5.82
C PRO A 153 -9.49 16.59 5.24
N ALA A 154 -9.01 16.66 3.99
CA ALA A 154 -8.97 17.92 3.26
C ALA A 154 -10.37 18.49 3.07
N ALA A 155 -10.50 19.80 2.89
CA ALA A 155 -11.81 20.40 2.59
C ALA A 155 -12.33 19.94 1.22
N GLU A 156 -11.43 19.79 0.23
CA GLU A 156 -11.74 19.32 -1.12
C GLU A 156 -10.64 18.38 -1.62
N GLY A 157 -10.99 17.31 -2.33
CA GLY A 157 -10.05 16.34 -2.89
C GLY A 157 -9.40 15.44 -1.84
N GLY A 158 -8.21 14.92 -2.16
CA GLY A 158 -7.43 14.08 -1.26
C GLY A 158 -7.87 12.62 -1.22
N GLU A 159 -8.73 12.20 -2.17
CA GLU A 159 -9.10 10.81 -2.36
C GLU A 159 -7.86 9.96 -2.69
N ASN A 160 -7.87 8.72 -2.23
CA ASN A 160 -6.90 7.70 -2.62
C ASN A 160 -7.53 6.72 -3.60
N ALA A 161 -6.81 6.38 -4.66
CA ALA A 161 -7.09 5.15 -5.39
C ALA A 161 -6.23 4.03 -4.78
N LEU A 162 -6.84 2.85 -4.67
CA LEU A 162 -6.27 1.67 -4.02
C LEU A 162 -6.37 0.48 -4.98
N CYS A 163 -5.32 -0.31 -5.09
CA CYS A 163 -5.33 -1.53 -5.89
C CYS A 163 -4.50 -2.64 -5.23
N ASP A 164 -5.09 -3.81 -5.13
CA ASP A 164 -4.42 -5.00 -4.64
C ASP A 164 -3.29 -5.42 -5.61
N PRO A 165 -2.03 -5.55 -5.16
CA PRO A 165 -0.92 -6.02 -6.00
C PRO A 165 -1.16 -7.37 -6.66
N GLU A 166 -1.91 -8.26 -6.02
CA GLU A 166 -2.26 -9.56 -6.57
C GLU A 166 -3.20 -9.45 -7.77
N MET A 167 -4.07 -8.43 -7.80
CA MET A 167 -4.88 -8.14 -8.98
C MET A 167 -4.03 -7.64 -10.14
N MET A 168 -3.04 -6.77 -9.88
CA MET A 168 -2.09 -6.36 -10.91
C MET A 168 -1.27 -7.53 -11.44
N TYR A 169 -0.85 -8.45 -10.57
CA TYR A 169 -0.18 -9.68 -10.99
C TYR A 169 -1.07 -10.51 -11.92
N ILE A 170 -2.34 -10.72 -11.57
CA ILE A 170 -3.30 -11.47 -12.40
C ILE A 170 -3.46 -10.81 -13.77
N LEU A 171 -3.75 -9.51 -13.80
CA LEU A 171 -4.00 -8.79 -15.05
C LEU A 171 -2.78 -8.81 -15.99
N LEU A 172 -1.58 -8.68 -15.43
CA LEU A 172 -0.33 -8.74 -16.20
C LEU A 172 -0.05 -10.15 -16.70
N ARG A 173 -0.23 -11.19 -15.86
CA ARG A 173 -0.02 -12.58 -16.24
C ARG A 173 -1.04 -13.07 -17.26
N ASP A 174 -2.30 -12.66 -17.13
CA ASP A 174 -3.35 -12.99 -18.11
C ASP A 174 -3.08 -12.33 -19.48
N ALA A 175 -2.47 -11.16 -19.50
CA ALA A 175 -2.07 -10.50 -20.74
C ALA A 175 -0.88 -11.20 -21.40
N ASP A 176 0.17 -11.49 -20.62
CA ASP A 176 1.36 -12.23 -21.04
C ASP A 176 2.17 -12.67 -19.80
N PRO A 177 2.36 -13.97 -19.53
CA PRO A 177 3.21 -14.45 -18.43
C PRO A 177 4.63 -13.88 -18.45
N ALA A 178 5.17 -13.55 -19.64
CA ALA A 178 6.48 -12.92 -19.79
C ALA A 178 6.57 -11.56 -19.08
N HIS A 179 5.45 -10.86 -18.89
CA HIS A 179 5.43 -9.62 -18.13
C HIS A 179 5.81 -9.85 -16.67
N ILE A 180 5.29 -10.90 -16.05
CA ILE A 180 5.64 -11.25 -14.67
C ILE A 180 7.10 -11.68 -14.60
N ALA A 181 7.57 -12.53 -15.51
CA ALA A 181 8.97 -12.96 -15.56
C ALA A 181 9.92 -11.75 -15.63
N ALA A 182 9.63 -10.78 -16.50
CA ALA A 182 10.42 -9.56 -16.66
C ALA A 182 10.40 -8.67 -15.41
N LEU A 183 9.24 -8.49 -14.78
CA LEU A 183 9.09 -7.67 -13.57
C LEU A 183 9.62 -8.35 -12.29
N MET A 184 9.89 -9.64 -12.32
CA MET A 184 10.56 -10.40 -11.24
C MET A 184 12.09 -10.45 -11.40
N LEU A 185 12.67 -9.93 -12.48
CA LEU A 185 14.14 -9.85 -12.61
C LEU A 185 14.74 -9.05 -11.46
N PRO A 186 15.86 -9.51 -10.87
CA PRO A 186 16.44 -8.92 -9.66
C PRO A 186 16.91 -7.47 -9.83
N ASP A 187 17.02 -7.02 -11.07
CA ASP A 187 17.44 -5.66 -11.46
C ASP A 187 16.43 -4.97 -12.37
N ALA A 188 15.16 -5.41 -12.39
CA ALA A 188 14.13 -4.85 -13.25
C ALA A 188 13.95 -3.34 -13.05
N MET A 189 14.07 -2.88 -11.80
CA MET A 189 13.82 -1.48 -11.42
C MET A 189 14.93 -0.95 -10.50
N VAL A 190 15.49 0.20 -10.84
CA VAL A 190 16.46 0.94 -10.04
C VAL A 190 15.87 2.28 -9.63
N ILE A 191 15.85 2.54 -8.33
CA ILE A 191 15.60 3.88 -7.78
C ILE A 191 16.96 4.52 -7.53
N PRO A 192 17.35 5.56 -8.30
CA PRO A 192 18.67 6.15 -8.20
C PRO A 192 19.02 6.68 -6.82
N ALA A 193 20.30 6.71 -6.53
CA ALA A 193 20.87 7.36 -5.37
C ALA A 193 20.38 8.81 -5.25
N ARG A 194 20.36 9.30 -4.04
CA ARG A 194 20.06 10.68 -3.73
C ARG A 194 21.30 11.32 -3.14
N GLU A 195 21.85 12.32 -3.82
CA GLU A 195 23.01 13.07 -3.40
C GLU A 195 22.62 14.52 -3.05
N GLY A 196 22.98 14.96 -1.86
CA GLY A 196 23.07 16.38 -1.50
C GLY A 196 21.73 17.13 -1.23
N GLY A 197 21.87 18.36 -0.74
CA GLY A 197 20.74 19.26 -0.51
C GLY A 197 20.16 19.22 0.91
N GLY A 198 20.94 18.82 1.92
CA GLY A 198 20.50 18.76 3.32
C GLY A 198 19.65 17.52 3.67
N GLU A 199 19.58 16.56 2.75
CA GLU A 199 18.84 15.32 2.90
C GLU A 199 19.80 14.14 3.15
N VAL A 200 19.28 13.11 3.83
CA VAL A 200 20.07 11.89 4.06
C VAL A 200 20.40 11.25 2.71
N ALA A 201 21.69 11.09 2.44
CA ALA A 201 22.20 10.41 1.26
C ALA A 201 21.67 8.96 1.23
N ARG A 202 21.22 8.51 0.06
CA ARG A 202 20.71 7.16 -0.16
C ARG A 202 21.38 6.57 -1.38
N GLN A 203 21.84 5.32 -1.26
CA GLN A 203 22.38 4.56 -2.38
C GLN A 203 21.30 4.18 -3.40
N ASP A 204 21.72 3.73 -4.60
CA ASP A 204 20.80 3.10 -5.56
C ASP A 204 20.06 1.94 -4.86
N SER A 205 18.74 1.90 -5.05
CA SER A 205 17.93 0.76 -4.63
C SER A 205 17.56 -0.06 -5.87
N VAL A 206 18.23 -1.19 -6.04
CA VAL A 206 18.03 -2.11 -7.17
C VAL A 206 17.15 -3.27 -6.72
N GLY A 207 16.21 -3.71 -7.55
CA GLY A 207 15.38 -4.86 -7.24
C GLY A 207 14.25 -5.09 -8.23
N PRO A 208 13.51 -6.18 -8.06
CA PRO A 208 12.33 -6.50 -8.87
C PRO A 208 11.15 -5.56 -8.55
N VAL A 209 10.15 -5.56 -9.44
CA VAL A 209 8.81 -5.02 -9.16
C VAL A 209 8.01 -6.01 -8.34
N PHE A 210 7.97 -7.27 -8.74
CA PHE A 210 7.35 -8.34 -7.96
C PHE A 210 8.40 -9.24 -7.35
N SER A 211 8.23 -9.57 -6.08
CA SER A 211 9.05 -10.55 -5.37
C SER A 211 8.18 -11.41 -4.47
N VAL A 212 8.69 -12.58 -4.11
CA VAL A 212 8.01 -13.51 -3.21
C VAL A 212 8.80 -13.56 -1.91
N ASP A 213 8.13 -13.31 -0.81
CA ASP A 213 8.73 -13.46 0.50
C ASP A 213 9.11 -14.92 0.77
N PRO A 214 10.36 -15.23 1.14
CA PRO A 214 10.82 -16.60 1.27
C PRO A 214 10.14 -17.35 2.42
N GLU A 215 9.70 -16.67 3.47
CA GLU A 215 9.11 -17.28 4.67
C GLU A 215 7.60 -17.39 4.53
N SER A 216 6.91 -16.26 4.33
CA SER A 216 5.45 -16.22 4.23
C SER A 216 4.92 -16.70 2.89
N ARG A 217 5.77 -16.76 1.85
CA ARG A 217 5.41 -17.04 0.44
C ARG A 217 4.43 -16.03 -0.15
N ALA A 218 4.23 -14.90 0.49
CA ALA A 218 3.37 -13.83 0.03
C ALA A 218 4.03 -13.02 -1.10
N LEU A 219 3.21 -12.56 -2.04
CA LEU A 219 3.63 -11.61 -3.06
C LEU A 219 3.91 -10.25 -2.43
N HIS A 220 4.98 -9.62 -2.85
CA HIS A 220 5.30 -8.22 -2.55
C HIS A 220 5.49 -7.47 -3.85
N MET A 221 4.93 -6.26 -3.92
CA MET A 221 5.11 -5.35 -5.04
C MET A 221 5.87 -4.11 -4.60
N ARG A 222 6.89 -3.74 -5.39
CA ARG A 222 7.69 -2.53 -5.23
C ARG A 222 7.51 -1.70 -6.50
N TYR A 223 6.85 -0.53 -6.40
CA TYR A 223 6.53 0.26 -7.58
C TYR A 223 6.41 1.76 -7.28
N THR A 224 6.72 2.56 -8.26
CA THR A 224 6.40 4.00 -8.30
C THR A 224 6.24 4.47 -9.73
N ALA A 225 5.20 5.27 -9.99
CA ALA A 225 4.95 5.90 -11.29
C ALA A 225 5.74 7.21 -11.50
N ARG A 226 6.77 7.48 -10.70
CA ARG A 226 7.61 8.69 -10.86
C ARG A 226 8.54 8.55 -12.04
N THR A 227 8.47 9.47 -12.99
CA THR A 227 9.30 9.46 -14.22
C THR A 227 10.76 9.90 -14.00
N ARG A 228 11.05 10.70 -12.96
CA ARG A 228 12.37 11.27 -12.72
C ARG A 228 13.25 10.54 -11.71
N SER A 229 12.70 9.55 -11.02
CA SER A 229 13.39 8.86 -9.92
C SER A 229 13.37 7.35 -10.11
N ILE A 230 13.38 6.89 -11.36
CA ILE A 230 13.34 5.47 -11.70
C ILE A 230 14.13 5.21 -12.97
N ARG A 231 14.90 4.14 -12.98
CA ARG A 231 15.51 3.57 -14.19
C ARG A 231 15.06 2.13 -14.31
N TRP A 232 14.54 1.79 -15.46
CA TRP A 232 14.21 0.42 -15.80
C TRP A 232 15.42 -0.28 -16.40
N ARG A 233 15.52 -1.59 -16.22
CA ARG A 233 16.48 -2.41 -16.93
C ARG A 233 16.30 -2.20 -18.44
N ASP A 234 17.40 -2.03 -19.17
CA ASP A 234 17.39 -1.92 -20.63
C ASP A 234 17.16 -3.30 -21.26
N ASP A 235 15.88 -3.69 -21.31
CA ASP A 235 15.40 -4.97 -21.78
C ASP A 235 14.02 -4.78 -22.42
N PRO A 236 13.81 -5.22 -23.67
CA PRO A 236 12.53 -5.06 -24.35
C PRO A 236 11.35 -5.72 -23.63
N ALA A 237 11.55 -6.86 -22.93
CA ALA A 237 10.51 -7.53 -22.16
C ALA A 237 10.13 -6.71 -20.93
N VAL A 238 11.10 -6.13 -20.22
CA VAL A 238 10.83 -5.21 -19.09
C VAL A 238 10.08 -3.98 -19.60
N ALA A 239 10.51 -3.38 -20.71
CA ALA A 239 9.83 -2.22 -21.29
C ALA A 239 8.38 -2.54 -21.71
N ALA A 240 8.11 -3.73 -22.25
CA ALA A 240 6.75 -4.16 -22.57
C ALA A 240 5.89 -4.35 -21.32
N ALA A 241 6.42 -5.03 -20.29
CA ALA A 241 5.74 -5.26 -19.03
C ALA A 241 5.41 -3.95 -18.29
N VAL A 242 6.34 -2.99 -18.29
CA VAL A 242 6.13 -1.66 -17.69
C VAL A 242 5.01 -0.92 -18.41
N ARG A 243 5.01 -0.89 -19.76
CA ARG A 243 3.92 -0.27 -20.52
C ARG A 243 2.56 -0.91 -20.23
N SER A 244 2.52 -2.23 -20.10
CA SER A 244 1.29 -2.96 -19.72
C SER A 244 0.80 -2.54 -18.33
N LEU A 245 1.70 -2.50 -17.33
CA LEU A 245 1.39 -2.06 -15.97
C LEU A 245 0.89 -0.62 -15.93
N GLU A 246 1.59 0.30 -16.60
CA GLU A 246 1.21 1.72 -16.67
C GLU A 246 -0.15 1.90 -17.36
N GLY A 247 -0.41 1.13 -18.42
CA GLY A 247 -1.70 1.12 -19.11
C GLY A 247 -2.85 0.65 -18.21
N LEU A 248 -2.64 -0.40 -17.42
CA LEU A 248 -3.62 -0.89 -16.44
C LEU A 248 -3.92 0.13 -15.34
N LEU A 249 -2.89 0.84 -14.86
CA LEU A 249 -3.04 1.84 -13.80
C LEU A 249 -3.62 3.18 -14.31
N ALA A 250 -3.47 3.49 -15.58
CA ALA A 250 -4.05 4.68 -16.21
C ALA A 250 -5.49 4.47 -16.70
N GLY A 251 -5.89 3.21 -16.90
CA GLY A 251 -7.21 2.83 -17.40
C GLY A 251 -8.27 2.76 -16.29
N GLU A 252 -9.52 2.58 -16.73
CA GLU A 252 -10.59 2.18 -15.84
C GLU A 252 -10.47 0.69 -15.54
N SER A 253 -10.51 0.34 -14.27
CA SER A 253 -10.45 -1.06 -13.81
C SER A 253 -11.41 -1.28 -12.65
N PRO A 254 -12.19 -2.38 -12.64
CA PRO A 254 -13.06 -2.71 -11.51
C PRO A 254 -12.26 -3.07 -10.25
N PHE A 255 -10.94 -3.24 -10.35
CA PHE A 255 -10.05 -3.56 -9.22
C PHE A 255 -9.35 -2.33 -8.65
N ILE A 256 -9.64 -1.12 -9.17
CA ILE A 256 -9.15 0.15 -8.63
C ILE A 256 -10.31 0.80 -7.86
N HIS A 257 -10.17 0.85 -6.54
CA HIS A 257 -11.17 1.42 -5.65
C HIS A 257 -10.75 2.81 -5.20
N ARG A 258 -11.67 3.78 -5.23
CA ARG A 258 -11.41 5.15 -4.77
C ARG A 258 -12.07 5.36 -3.43
N ALA A 259 -11.28 5.86 -2.46
CA ALA A 259 -11.73 6.14 -1.11
C ALA A 259 -11.31 7.54 -0.69
N ARG A 260 -12.21 8.25 -0.06
CA ARG A 260 -11.91 9.42 0.76
C ARG A 260 -11.98 8.97 2.22
N LEU A 261 -10.89 9.15 2.94
CA LEU A 261 -10.87 8.86 4.37
C LEU A 261 -11.41 10.08 5.12
N GLU A 262 -12.51 9.91 5.81
CA GLU A 262 -13.09 10.91 6.71
C GLU A 262 -12.48 10.80 8.12
N SER A 263 -12.75 11.77 9.00
CA SER A 263 -12.25 11.76 10.39
C SER A 263 -12.61 10.45 11.11
N GLY A 264 -11.63 9.80 11.71
CA GLY A 264 -11.78 8.51 12.38
C GLY A 264 -11.68 7.29 11.46
N MET A 265 -11.61 7.50 10.14
CA MET A 265 -11.36 6.42 9.19
C MET A 265 -9.85 6.20 8.97
N GLY A 266 -9.50 5.01 8.50
CA GLY A 266 -8.13 4.73 8.10
C GLY A 266 -8.00 3.49 7.24
N LEU A 267 -6.83 3.33 6.65
CA LEU A 267 -6.45 2.18 5.83
C LEU A 267 -5.47 1.31 6.61
N VAL A 268 -5.71 0.01 6.66
CA VAL A 268 -4.72 -1.00 7.01
C VAL A 268 -4.46 -1.87 5.79
N SER A 269 -3.20 -2.09 5.43
CA SER A 269 -2.88 -2.84 4.21
C SER A 269 -1.52 -3.52 4.25
N ASN A 270 -1.37 -4.54 3.41
CA ASN A 270 -0.09 -5.17 3.09
C ASN A 270 0.69 -4.34 2.04
N ASN A 271 0.75 -3.03 2.25
CA ASN A 271 1.41 -2.07 1.37
C ASN A 271 0.91 -2.13 -0.08
N VAL A 272 -0.40 -2.05 -0.27
CA VAL A 272 -1.03 -2.08 -1.60
C VAL A 272 -0.63 -0.89 -2.45
N LEU A 273 -0.79 -1.02 -3.77
CA LEU A 273 -0.68 0.10 -4.70
C LEU A 273 -1.69 1.18 -4.33
N HIS A 274 -1.22 2.42 -4.25
CA HIS A 274 -2.10 3.55 -3.97
C HIS A 274 -1.58 4.83 -4.61
N ASP A 275 -2.49 5.75 -4.80
CA ASP A 275 -2.23 7.14 -5.15
C ASP A 275 -2.90 8.09 -4.15
N ARG A 276 -2.78 9.38 -4.37
CA ARG A 276 -3.57 10.42 -3.69
C ARG A 276 -3.85 11.53 -4.68
N ALA A 277 -5.12 11.89 -4.86
CA ALA A 277 -5.51 13.08 -5.59
C ALA A 277 -4.95 14.36 -4.93
N GLY A 278 -4.78 15.41 -5.72
CA GLY A 278 -4.53 16.74 -5.17
C GLY A 278 -5.66 17.16 -4.24
N PHE A 279 -5.39 18.06 -3.31
CA PHE A 279 -6.39 18.52 -2.36
C PHE A 279 -6.26 20.03 -2.06
N ARG A 280 -7.25 20.58 -1.40
CA ARG A 280 -7.26 21.96 -0.93
C ARG A 280 -7.83 22.03 0.48
N ASP A 281 -7.11 22.70 1.36
CA ASP A 281 -7.62 23.14 2.65
C ASP A 281 -8.27 24.52 2.51
N LEU A 282 -9.29 24.81 3.31
CA LEU A 282 -10.02 26.08 3.29
C LEU A 282 -9.81 26.83 4.59
N PRO A 283 -9.69 28.17 4.54
CA PRO A 283 -9.62 28.99 5.74
C PRO A 283 -10.82 28.75 6.68
N GLY A 284 -10.56 28.70 7.98
CA GLY A 284 -11.59 28.48 8.99
C GLY A 284 -12.01 27.00 9.18
N ARG A 285 -11.39 26.06 8.47
CA ARG A 285 -11.50 24.62 8.72
C ARG A 285 -10.17 24.05 9.20
N PRO A 286 -10.18 22.95 9.98
CA PRO A 286 -8.95 22.23 10.28
C PRO A 286 -8.23 21.83 8.98
N ALA A 287 -6.91 22.05 8.95
CA ALA A 287 -6.09 21.57 7.84
C ALA A 287 -6.03 20.04 7.82
N ARG A 288 -5.85 19.49 6.63
CA ARG A 288 -5.72 18.04 6.45
C ARG A 288 -4.60 17.49 7.32
N LEU A 289 -4.92 16.44 8.10
CA LEU A 289 -3.96 15.70 8.91
C LEU A 289 -4.25 14.20 8.83
N LEU A 290 -3.29 13.44 8.33
CA LEU A 290 -3.29 11.98 8.41
C LEU A 290 -2.03 11.51 9.14
N TYR A 291 -2.18 10.46 9.93
CA TYR A 291 -1.05 9.71 10.46
C TYR A 291 -0.72 8.53 9.56
N ARG A 292 0.58 8.30 9.34
CA ARG A 292 1.08 7.17 8.56
C ARG A 292 2.08 6.36 9.40
N ALA A 293 1.83 5.07 9.51
CA ALA A 293 2.74 4.11 10.09
C ALA A 293 3.14 3.07 9.03
N ARG A 294 4.46 2.84 8.86
CA ARG A 294 5.02 1.90 7.91
C ARG A 294 5.73 0.79 8.67
N TYR A 295 5.54 -0.44 8.22
CA TYR A 295 6.04 -1.62 8.91
C TYR A 295 6.81 -2.53 7.98
N TYR A 296 7.88 -3.15 8.49
CA TYR A 296 8.63 -4.17 7.75
C TYR A 296 7.91 -5.52 7.69
N GLN A 297 6.87 -5.69 8.48
CA GLN A 297 6.03 -6.89 8.54
C GLN A 297 4.74 -6.70 7.76
N ARG A 298 4.18 -7.82 7.29
CA ARG A 298 2.78 -7.89 6.84
C ARG A 298 1.85 -7.93 8.05
N ILE A 299 0.58 -7.63 7.82
CA ILE A 299 -0.50 -7.90 8.79
C ILE A 299 -0.48 -9.40 9.09
N ALA A 300 -0.55 -9.74 10.37
CA ALA A 300 -0.51 -11.13 10.82
C ALA A 300 -1.62 -11.96 10.19
N GLU A 301 -1.35 -13.22 9.92
CA GLU A 301 -2.33 -14.18 9.38
C GLU A 301 -2.88 -13.83 7.98
N THR A 302 -2.19 -12.96 7.20
CA THR A 302 -2.64 -12.56 5.85
C THR A 302 -1.65 -12.95 4.76
#